data_41f982efcf161eac62f6e10a98456ca1
#
_entry.id   41f982efcf161eac62f6e10a98456ca1
#
_cell.length_a   1.000
_cell.length_b   1.000
_cell.length_c   1.000
_cell.angle_alpha   90.00
_cell.angle_beta   90.00
_cell.angle_gamma   90.00
#
_symmetry.space_group_name_H-M   'P 1'
#
loop_
_entity.id
_entity.type
_entity.pdbx_description
1 polymer ?
#
loop_
_entity_poly.entity_id
_entity_poly.type
_entity_poly.pdbx_seq_one_letter_code
_entity_poly.pdbx_strand_id
1 'polypeptide(L)'
;CYTPLFLSDNKFDSGCGWPSFDEEIPQSLLKTTDADGLRTEITCKKCGAHIGHVFLGEEFTSKNTRHCANSISLLFMKEKSDSVHDTAIFASGCFWGTEYYFQKLEGVISTQVGYTGGLTSNPTYKEVCSGTTGHLEAVKVVFDSSKIDYEKVCKYFFETHDFTQTNGQGPDIGEQYLSAIFYTSMEQKKIAEKIINILIEKNYKVATMLIPAKPFWPAEEYHQDYYINKGSTPYCHIYTKIF
;
A
#
# COMPACT_ATOMS: atom_id res chain seq x y z
N CYS A 1 9.07 20.09 -1.49
CA CYS A 1 8.18 20.55 -2.59
C CYS A 1 7.68 19.42 -3.51
N TYR A 2 8.06 18.20 -3.26
CA TYR A 2 7.69 16.99 -4.04
C TYR A 2 7.99 17.07 -5.55
N THR A 3 8.96 17.90 -5.96
CA THR A 3 9.41 17.92 -7.35
C THR A 3 10.20 16.66 -7.64
N PRO A 4 9.88 15.88 -8.69
CA PRO A 4 10.71 14.75 -9.12
C PRO A 4 12.09 15.24 -9.55
N LEU A 5 13.14 14.64 -9.01
CA LEU A 5 14.53 15.07 -9.26
C LEU A 5 15.33 13.99 -10.00
N PHE A 6 15.12 12.73 -9.65
CA PHE A 6 15.85 11.59 -10.20
C PHE A 6 14.89 10.41 -10.45
N LEU A 7 15.18 9.60 -11.44
CA LEU A 7 14.56 8.31 -11.66
C LEU A 7 15.33 7.21 -10.92
N SER A 8 14.63 6.19 -10.45
CA SER A 8 15.27 5.04 -9.77
C SER A 8 16.23 4.29 -10.67
N ASP A 9 15.96 4.24 -11.97
CA ASP A 9 16.79 3.55 -12.96
C ASP A 9 18.16 4.22 -13.16
N ASN A 10 18.27 5.50 -12.80
CA ASN A 10 19.52 6.26 -12.87
C ASN A 10 20.33 6.17 -11.56
N LYS A 11 19.86 5.39 -10.57
CA LYS A 11 20.56 5.21 -9.30
C LYS A 11 21.61 4.11 -9.42
N PHE A 12 22.80 4.38 -8.85
CA PHE A 12 23.89 3.40 -8.77
C PHE A 12 24.62 3.49 -7.43
N ASP A 13 25.43 2.49 -7.12
CA ASP A 13 26.29 2.49 -5.93
C ASP A 13 27.67 3.03 -6.30
N SER A 14 28.03 4.17 -5.72
CA SER A 14 29.36 4.78 -5.86
C SER A 14 30.28 4.52 -4.66
N GLY A 15 29.83 3.76 -3.67
CA GLY A 15 30.59 3.49 -2.43
C GLY A 15 30.72 4.70 -1.49
N CYS A 16 30.14 5.86 -1.81
CA CYS A 16 30.29 7.08 -1.00
C CYS A 16 29.34 7.16 0.23
N GLY A 17 28.45 6.17 0.38
CA GLY A 17 27.45 6.12 1.45
C GLY A 17 26.23 7.03 1.25
N TRP A 18 26.18 7.82 0.20
CA TRP A 18 25.06 8.67 -0.17
C TRP A 18 24.41 8.20 -1.47
N PRO A 19 23.09 8.41 -1.66
CA PRO A 19 22.42 8.11 -2.93
C PRO A 19 23.13 8.80 -4.11
N SER A 20 23.48 8.01 -5.11
CA SER A 20 24.16 8.48 -6.32
C SER A 20 23.33 8.19 -7.55
N PHE A 21 23.21 9.17 -8.45
CA PHE A 21 22.45 9.09 -9.69
C PHE A 21 23.30 9.60 -10.85
N ASP A 22 23.23 8.96 -11.99
CA ASP A 22 23.99 9.35 -13.18
C ASP A 22 23.27 10.36 -14.07
N GLU A 23 21.99 10.62 -13.81
CA GLU A 23 21.18 11.60 -14.54
C GLU A 23 20.07 12.18 -13.66
N GLU A 24 19.86 13.48 -13.77
CA GLU A 24 18.70 14.17 -13.22
C GLU A 24 17.53 14.18 -14.21
N ILE A 25 16.30 14.30 -13.68
CA ILE A 25 15.14 14.64 -14.51
C ILE A 25 15.36 16.01 -15.16
N PRO A 26 15.22 16.15 -16.49
CA PRO A 26 15.51 17.39 -17.18
C PRO A 26 14.87 18.63 -16.54
N GLN A 27 15.67 19.66 -16.34
CA GLN A 27 15.27 20.93 -15.72
C GLN A 27 14.77 20.85 -14.25
N SER A 28 15.03 19.78 -13.54
CA SER A 28 14.63 19.64 -12.13
C SER A 28 15.61 20.29 -11.16
N LEU A 29 16.88 20.38 -11.54
CA LEU A 29 17.97 20.94 -10.74
C LEU A 29 18.53 22.24 -11.32
N LEU A 30 19.01 23.09 -10.43
CA LEU A 30 19.89 24.20 -10.72
C LEU A 30 21.31 23.82 -10.27
N LYS A 31 22.31 24.08 -11.13
CA LYS A 31 23.72 23.80 -10.88
C LYS A 31 24.46 25.13 -10.70
N THR A 32 25.15 25.32 -9.57
CA THR A 32 25.90 26.52 -9.24
C THR A 32 27.27 26.14 -8.67
N THR A 33 28.29 26.91 -8.99
CA THR A 33 29.59 26.70 -8.37
C THR A 33 29.49 27.00 -6.88
N ASP A 34 29.96 26.07 -6.05
CA ASP A 34 29.99 26.23 -4.61
C ASP A 34 30.93 27.38 -4.18
N ALA A 35 30.76 27.88 -2.98
CA ALA A 35 31.55 29.01 -2.44
C ALA A 35 33.05 28.69 -2.39
N ASP A 36 33.44 27.43 -2.35
CA ASP A 36 34.84 26.97 -2.37
C ASP A 36 35.45 26.99 -3.79
N GLY A 37 34.64 27.22 -4.83
CA GLY A 37 35.07 27.23 -6.24
C GLY A 37 35.48 25.86 -6.81
N LEU A 38 35.36 24.79 -6.02
CA LEU A 38 35.86 23.43 -6.36
C LEU A 38 34.75 22.47 -6.73
N ARG A 39 33.54 22.66 -6.18
CA ARG A 39 32.40 21.76 -6.36
C ARG A 39 31.25 22.47 -7.08
N THR A 40 30.41 21.69 -7.71
CA THR A 40 29.15 22.17 -8.30
C THR A 40 27.99 21.71 -7.40
N GLU A 41 27.40 22.67 -6.69
CA GLU A 41 26.20 22.46 -5.91
C GLU A 41 25.00 22.19 -6.81
N ILE A 42 24.11 21.28 -6.38
CA ILE A 42 22.81 21.07 -7.01
C ILE A 42 21.68 21.42 -6.03
N THR A 43 20.77 22.28 -6.49
CA THR A 43 19.58 22.71 -5.75
C THR A 43 18.33 22.40 -6.54
N CYS A 44 17.21 22.19 -5.85
CA CYS A 44 15.91 22.02 -6.51
C CYS A 44 15.52 23.32 -7.22
N LYS A 45 15.33 23.28 -8.55
CA LYS A 45 14.97 24.46 -9.34
C LYS A 45 13.66 25.11 -8.91
N LYS A 46 12.70 24.34 -8.35
CA LYS A 46 11.38 24.83 -7.94
C LYS A 46 11.40 25.55 -6.59
N CYS A 47 12.13 25.07 -5.61
CA CYS A 47 12.06 25.58 -4.23
C CYS A 47 13.40 26.01 -3.65
N GLY A 48 14.51 25.87 -4.39
CA GLY A 48 15.85 26.26 -3.94
C GLY A 48 16.48 25.36 -2.89
N ALA A 49 15.82 24.27 -2.49
CA ALA A 49 16.37 23.37 -1.47
C ALA A 49 17.70 22.76 -1.95
N HIS A 50 18.70 22.74 -1.09
CA HIS A 50 19.97 22.05 -1.30
C HIS A 50 19.74 20.55 -1.44
N ILE A 51 20.24 19.95 -2.53
CA ILE A 51 20.13 18.52 -2.79
C ILE A 51 21.48 17.82 -2.57
N GLY A 52 22.58 18.44 -2.97
CA GLY A 52 23.92 17.88 -2.88
C GLY A 52 24.86 18.48 -3.90
N HIS A 53 25.72 17.67 -4.50
CA HIS A 53 26.71 18.11 -5.49
C HIS A 53 26.74 17.17 -6.68
N VAL A 54 27.15 17.68 -7.84
CA VAL A 54 27.43 16.89 -9.04
C VAL A 54 28.92 16.83 -9.32
N PHE A 55 29.39 15.65 -9.69
CA PHE A 55 30.77 15.32 -10.05
C PHE A 55 30.79 14.77 -11.47
N LEU A 56 31.83 15.14 -12.22
CA LEU A 56 32.05 14.71 -13.61
C LEU A 56 33.41 14.03 -13.72
N GLY A 57 33.53 13.06 -14.62
CA GLY A 57 34.81 12.46 -14.93
C GLY A 57 35.24 11.32 -13.99
N GLU A 58 34.37 10.80 -13.14
CA GLU A 58 34.68 9.71 -12.19
C GLU A 58 34.46 8.30 -12.77
N GLU A 59 33.93 8.17 -13.98
CA GLU A 59 33.79 6.92 -14.76
C GLU A 59 32.99 5.80 -14.10
N PHE A 60 32.10 6.11 -13.15
CA PHE A 60 31.23 5.10 -12.52
C PHE A 60 30.19 4.51 -13.49
N THR A 61 29.70 5.31 -14.43
CA THR A 61 28.72 4.92 -15.44
C THR A 61 29.10 5.47 -16.81
N SER A 62 28.44 4.99 -17.86
CA SER A 62 28.65 5.49 -19.23
C SER A 62 28.32 6.98 -19.40
N LYS A 63 27.48 7.56 -18.53
CA LYS A 63 27.14 8.99 -18.54
C LYS A 63 28.19 9.86 -17.87
N ASN A 64 29.16 9.23 -17.21
CA ASN A 64 30.31 9.88 -16.58
C ASN A 64 29.94 11.08 -15.69
N THR A 65 28.77 10.99 -15.06
CA THR A 65 28.19 12.01 -14.17
C THR A 65 27.70 11.32 -12.90
N ARG A 66 27.97 11.93 -11.75
CA ARG A 66 27.45 11.48 -10.46
C ARG A 66 26.81 12.63 -9.70
N HIS A 67 25.52 12.59 -9.56
CA HIS A 67 24.78 13.44 -8.64
C HIS A 67 24.79 12.77 -7.27
N CYS A 68 25.58 13.27 -6.35
CA CYS A 68 25.63 12.79 -4.97
C CYS A 68 24.60 13.56 -4.14
N ALA A 69 23.48 12.92 -3.86
CA ALA A 69 22.35 13.57 -3.22
C ALA A 69 22.28 13.27 -1.72
N ASN A 70 21.94 14.26 -0.91
CA ASN A 70 21.71 14.05 0.51
C ASN A 70 20.40 13.25 0.69
N SER A 71 20.50 12.09 1.34
CA SER A 71 19.34 11.20 1.55
C SER A 71 18.19 11.86 2.31
N ILE A 72 18.47 12.81 3.21
CA ILE A 72 17.46 13.55 3.96
C ILE A 72 16.67 14.53 3.10
N SER A 73 17.24 14.95 1.95
CA SER A 73 16.59 15.83 0.97
C SER A 73 15.74 15.07 -0.05
N LEU A 74 15.78 13.74 -0.05
CA LEU A 74 15.09 12.88 -1.01
C LEU A 74 13.99 12.07 -0.31
N LEU A 75 12.85 11.98 -0.98
CA LEU A 75 11.79 11.04 -0.66
C LEU A 75 11.65 10.07 -1.83
N PHE A 76 11.78 8.76 -1.58
CA PHE A 76 11.46 7.76 -2.60
C PHE A 76 9.95 7.78 -2.83
N MET A 77 9.57 8.08 -4.05
CA MET A 77 8.18 7.97 -4.49
C MET A 77 8.13 6.82 -5.50
N LYS A 78 7.36 5.78 -5.17
CA LYS A 78 7.03 4.77 -6.18
C LYS A 78 6.28 5.50 -7.28
N GLU A 79 6.71 5.35 -8.55
CA GLU A 79 5.89 5.81 -9.67
C GLU A 79 4.47 5.29 -9.48
N LYS A 80 3.46 6.16 -9.67
CA LYS A 80 2.14 5.65 -10.01
C LYS A 80 2.39 4.83 -11.28
N SER A 81 2.35 3.51 -11.14
CA SER A 81 2.30 2.67 -12.34
C SER A 81 1.18 3.24 -13.20
N ASP A 82 1.43 3.43 -14.51
CA ASP A 82 0.37 3.69 -15.49
C ASP A 82 -0.60 2.51 -15.59
N SER A 83 -0.49 1.54 -14.69
CA SER A 83 -1.47 0.50 -14.51
C SER A 83 -2.74 1.16 -13.98
N VAL A 84 -3.76 1.18 -14.78
CA VAL A 84 -5.14 1.54 -14.45
C VAL A 84 -5.65 0.70 -13.25
N HIS A 85 -4.87 -0.27 -12.79
CA HIS A 85 -5.21 -1.22 -11.74
C HIS A 85 -4.38 -0.96 -10.47
N ASP A 86 -5.06 -0.83 -9.34
CA ASP A 86 -4.45 -0.79 -8.00
C ASP A 86 -4.99 -1.95 -7.15
N THR A 87 -4.33 -2.23 -6.03
CA THR A 87 -4.63 -3.39 -5.18
C THR A 87 -4.80 -2.95 -3.73
N ALA A 88 -5.88 -3.44 -3.10
CA ALA A 88 -6.13 -3.33 -1.67
C ALA A 88 -6.21 -4.72 -1.04
N ILE A 89 -5.83 -4.85 0.23
CA ILE A 89 -5.93 -6.11 0.99
C ILE A 89 -6.65 -5.83 2.31
N PHE A 90 -7.76 -6.53 2.53
CA PHE A 90 -8.64 -6.35 3.67
C PHE A 90 -8.97 -7.66 4.37
N ALA A 91 -9.07 -7.63 5.69
CA ALA A 91 -9.63 -8.68 6.52
C ALA A 91 -10.83 -8.10 7.29
N SER A 92 -11.98 -8.73 7.22
CA SER A 92 -13.21 -8.27 7.88
C SER A 92 -14.11 -9.45 8.32
N GLY A 93 -13.51 -10.45 8.93
CA GLY A 93 -14.19 -11.70 9.27
C GLY A 93 -14.06 -12.77 8.19
N CYS A 94 -15.06 -13.63 8.06
CA CYS A 94 -15.08 -14.66 7.02
C CYS A 94 -14.90 -14.03 5.63
N PHE A 95 -13.82 -14.41 4.93
CA PHE A 95 -13.46 -13.84 3.64
C PHE A 95 -14.49 -14.07 2.52
N TRP A 96 -15.38 -15.08 2.64
CA TRP A 96 -16.49 -15.25 1.70
C TRP A 96 -17.45 -14.07 1.68
N GLY A 97 -17.76 -13.53 2.87
CA GLY A 97 -18.63 -12.35 2.99
C GLY A 97 -17.95 -11.09 2.49
N THR A 98 -16.69 -10.92 2.83
CA THR A 98 -15.87 -9.78 2.36
C THR A 98 -15.76 -9.80 0.82
N GLU A 99 -15.44 -10.96 0.23
CA GLU A 99 -15.34 -11.12 -1.22
C GLU A 99 -16.66 -10.78 -1.92
N TYR A 100 -17.78 -11.32 -1.43
CA TYR A 100 -19.10 -11.09 -1.98
C TYR A 100 -19.47 -9.61 -2.12
N TYR A 101 -19.12 -8.80 -1.11
CA TYR A 101 -19.39 -7.36 -1.18
C TYR A 101 -18.46 -6.67 -2.17
N PHE A 102 -17.17 -6.95 -2.13
CA PHE A 102 -16.23 -6.30 -3.06
C PHE A 102 -16.47 -6.66 -4.52
N GLN A 103 -16.94 -7.86 -4.82
CA GLN A 103 -17.34 -8.24 -6.19
C GLN A 103 -18.49 -7.40 -6.74
N LYS A 104 -19.30 -6.77 -5.90
CA LYS A 104 -20.41 -5.90 -6.28
C LYS A 104 -20.05 -4.44 -6.38
N LEU A 105 -18.86 -4.06 -5.93
CA LEU A 105 -18.42 -2.68 -5.95
C LEU A 105 -17.99 -2.29 -7.37
N GLU A 106 -18.68 -1.30 -7.96
CA GLU A 106 -18.33 -0.81 -9.30
C GLU A 106 -16.89 -0.29 -9.31
N GLY A 107 -16.12 -0.71 -10.31
CA GLY A 107 -14.70 -0.41 -10.45
C GLY A 107 -13.78 -1.51 -9.90
N VAL A 108 -14.27 -2.50 -9.16
CA VAL A 108 -13.52 -3.71 -8.82
C VAL A 108 -13.42 -4.61 -10.06
N ILE A 109 -12.21 -5.07 -10.33
CA ILE A 109 -11.88 -5.92 -11.49
C ILE A 109 -11.87 -7.39 -11.09
N SER A 110 -11.24 -7.70 -9.95
CA SER A 110 -11.15 -9.06 -9.43
C SER A 110 -10.94 -9.06 -7.92
N THR A 111 -11.34 -10.15 -7.30
CA THR A 111 -11.08 -10.47 -5.91
C THR A 111 -10.36 -11.81 -5.81
N GLN A 112 -9.64 -12.02 -4.72
CA GLN A 112 -9.03 -13.30 -4.39
C GLN A 112 -9.04 -13.45 -2.87
N VAL A 113 -9.66 -14.52 -2.36
CA VAL A 113 -9.61 -14.85 -0.94
C VAL A 113 -8.32 -15.57 -0.58
N GLY A 114 -7.81 -15.34 0.62
CA GLY A 114 -6.54 -15.92 1.06
C GLY A 114 -6.20 -15.59 2.50
N TYR A 115 -4.93 -15.79 2.84
CA TYR A 115 -4.40 -15.63 4.19
C TYR A 115 -3.22 -14.66 4.18
N THR A 116 -3.14 -13.77 5.17
CA THR A 116 -2.01 -12.86 5.31
C THR A 116 -1.84 -12.41 6.77
N GLY A 117 -0.72 -11.74 7.06
CA GLY A 117 -0.46 -11.18 8.39
C GLY A 117 0.26 -12.13 9.35
N GLY A 118 0.21 -13.43 9.11
CA GLY A 118 0.81 -14.46 9.96
C GLY A 118 2.31 -14.64 9.81
N LEU A 119 2.79 -15.76 10.40
CA LEU A 119 4.21 -16.09 10.47
C LEU A 119 4.59 -17.31 9.60
N THR A 120 3.64 -18.13 9.19
CA THR A 120 3.87 -19.32 8.38
C THR A 120 3.79 -19.03 6.89
N SER A 121 4.53 -19.78 6.09
CA SER A 121 4.48 -19.68 4.63
C SER A 121 3.50 -20.72 4.08
N ASN A 122 2.69 -20.29 3.09
CA ASN A 122 1.74 -21.15 2.38
C ASN A 122 0.85 -21.98 3.33
N PRO A 123 0.13 -21.35 4.28
CA PRO A 123 -0.71 -22.08 5.23
C PRO A 123 -1.92 -22.67 4.53
N THR A 124 -2.40 -23.78 5.04
CA THR A 124 -3.71 -24.37 4.67
C THR A 124 -4.83 -23.76 5.52
N TYR A 125 -6.07 -23.84 5.04
CA TYR A 125 -7.25 -23.43 5.82
C TYR A 125 -7.30 -24.06 7.22
N LYS A 126 -7.01 -25.36 7.31
CA LYS A 126 -7.00 -26.08 8.58
C LYS A 126 -5.98 -25.52 9.57
N GLU A 127 -4.79 -25.14 9.09
CA GLU A 127 -3.75 -24.54 9.93
C GLU A 127 -4.16 -23.14 10.40
N VAL A 128 -4.75 -22.31 9.53
CA VAL A 128 -5.27 -20.99 9.91
C VAL A 128 -6.37 -21.11 10.96
N CYS A 129 -7.32 -22.03 10.77
CA CYS A 129 -8.39 -22.29 11.74
C CYS A 129 -7.90 -22.83 13.09
N SER A 130 -6.68 -23.38 13.17
CA SER A 130 -6.09 -23.80 14.45
C SER A 130 -5.70 -22.63 15.36
N GLY A 131 -5.64 -21.39 14.83
CA GLY A 131 -5.24 -20.19 15.56
C GLY A 131 -3.74 -20.09 15.85
N THR A 132 -2.91 -20.99 15.30
CA THR A 132 -1.47 -21.04 15.60
C THR A 132 -0.59 -20.32 14.57
N THR A 133 -1.15 -19.95 13.42
CA THR A 133 -0.40 -19.34 12.32
C THR A 133 -0.30 -17.83 12.40
N GLY A 134 -1.21 -17.19 13.14
CA GLY A 134 -1.37 -15.71 13.18
C GLY A 134 -1.86 -15.10 11.87
N HIS A 135 -2.27 -15.90 10.89
CA HIS A 135 -2.89 -15.39 9.66
C HIS A 135 -4.34 -14.99 9.87
N LEU A 136 -4.74 -13.91 9.22
CA LEU A 136 -6.12 -13.51 9.07
C LEU A 136 -6.68 -14.03 7.74
N GLU A 137 -7.98 -14.35 7.71
CA GLU A 137 -8.73 -14.48 6.47
C GLU A 137 -8.83 -13.11 5.80
N ALA A 138 -8.37 -13.00 4.57
CA ALA A 138 -8.28 -11.73 3.89
C ALA A 138 -8.70 -11.83 2.41
N VAL A 139 -9.08 -10.69 1.85
CA VAL A 139 -9.40 -10.55 0.43
C VAL A 139 -8.45 -9.55 -0.20
N LYS A 140 -7.80 -9.96 -1.27
CA LYS A 140 -7.07 -9.09 -2.18
C LYS A 140 -8.03 -8.59 -3.24
N VAL A 141 -8.21 -7.29 -3.33
CA VAL A 141 -9.12 -6.58 -4.24
C VAL A 141 -8.28 -5.83 -5.27
N VAL A 142 -8.44 -6.17 -6.55
CA VAL A 142 -7.86 -5.41 -7.67
C VAL A 142 -8.96 -4.52 -8.23
N PHE A 143 -8.69 -3.23 -8.37
CA PHE A 143 -9.66 -2.25 -8.84
C PHE A 143 -9.09 -1.32 -9.90
N ASP A 144 -9.98 -0.78 -10.76
CA ASP A 144 -9.67 0.20 -11.78
C ASP A 144 -9.55 1.59 -11.14
N SER A 145 -8.33 2.08 -10.98
CA SER A 145 -8.04 3.37 -10.35
C SER A 145 -8.54 4.58 -11.15
N SER A 146 -8.97 4.38 -12.40
CA SER A 146 -9.65 5.41 -13.20
C SER A 146 -11.14 5.54 -12.87
N LYS A 147 -11.76 4.49 -12.31
CA LYS A 147 -13.20 4.44 -11.96
C LYS A 147 -13.46 4.62 -10.47
N ILE A 148 -12.57 4.09 -9.62
CA ILE A 148 -12.71 4.12 -8.18
C ILE A 148 -11.34 4.33 -7.52
N ASP A 149 -11.23 5.24 -6.56
CA ASP A 149 -10.02 5.48 -5.80
C ASP A 149 -9.94 4.57 -4.55
N TYR A 150 -8.74 4.46 -3.98
CA TYR A 150 -8.52 3.68 -2.77
C TYR A 150 -9.34 4.21 -1.57
N GLU A 151 -9.60 5.52 -1.49
CA GLU A 151 -10.40 6.10 -0.40
C GLU A 151 -11.82 5.53 -0.42
N LYS A 152 -12.45 5.44 -1.59
CA LYS A 152 -13.80 4.87 -1.74
C LYS A 152 -13.82 3.36 -1.48
N VAL A 153 -12.80 2.62 -1.95
CA VAL A 153 -12.64 1.18 -1.65
C VAL A 153 -12.50 0.95 -0.14
N CYS A 154 -11.69 1.77 0.53
CA CYS A 154 -11.49 1.69 1.98
C CYS A 154 -12.74 2.09 2.79
N LYS A 155 -13.49 3.10 2.36
CA LYS A 155 -14.80 3.44 2.96
C LYS A 155 -15.79 2.30 2.84
N TYR A 156 -15.86 1.68 1.67
CA TYR A 156 -16.75 0.53 1.43
C TYR A 156 -16.40 -0.65 2.33
N PHE A 157 -15.11 -0.90 2.60
CA PHE A 157 -14.67 -1.89 3.59
C PHE A 157 -15.33 -1.64 4.95
N PHE A 158 -15.29 -0.42 5.48
CA PHE A 158 -15.92 -0.09 6.75
C PHE A 158 -17.46 -0.17 6.73
N GLU A 159 -18.07 -0.02 5.57
CA GLU A 159 -19.53 -0.08 5.41
C GLU A 159 -20.08 -1.52 5.31
N THR A 160 -19.21 -2.53 5.16
CA THR A 160 -19.64 -3.92 4.91
C THR A 160 -19.51 -4.84 6.11
N HIS A 161 -18.97 -4.38 7.25
CA HIS A 161 -18.80 -5.21 8.45
C HIS A 161 -18.85 -4.38 9.73
N ASP A 162 -18.91 -5.04 10.87
CA ASP A 162 -18.79 -4.38 12.18
C ASP A 162 -17.31 -4.20 12.55
N PHE A 163 -16.75 -3.07 12.17
CA PHE A 163 -15.36 -2.70 12.46
C PHE A 163 -15.10 -2.34 13.94
N THR A 164 -16.12 -2.43 14.81
CA THR A 164 -15.99 -2.19 16.25
C THR A 164 -15.83 -3.46 17.06
N GLN A 165 -16.11 -4.62 16.46
CA GLN A 165 -15.97 -5.93 17.12
C GLN A 165 -14.49 -6.32 17.25
N THR A 166 -14.08 -6.72 18.47
CA THR A 166 -12.67 -6.94 18.80
C THR A 166 -12.20 -8.38 18.78
N ASN A 167 -13.11 -9.34 18.64
CA ASN A 167 -12.83 -10.78 18.78
C ASN A 167 -13.27 -11.63 17.57
N GLY A 168 -13.64 -10.99 16.48
CA GLY A 168 -14.14 -11.65 15.27
C GLY A 168 -15.07 -10.77 14.47
N GLN A 169 -16.04 -11.38 13.76
CA GLN A 169 -17.04 -10.67 12.96
C GLN A 169 -18.40 -11.39 13.04
N GLY A 170 -19.41 -10.72 13.61
CA GLY A 170 -20.70 -11.32 13.84
C GLY A 170 -20.58 -12.58 14.71
N PRO A 171 -21.12 -13.74 14.29
CA PRO A 171 -21.01 -15.00 15.02
C PRO A 171 -19.66 -15.70 14.85
N ASP A 172 -18.83 -15.28 13.89
CA ASP A 172 -17.53 -15.90 13.60
C ASP A 172 -16.48 -15.32 14.57
N ILE A 173 -16.15 -16.09 15.61
CA ILE A 173 -15.23 -15.72 16.67
C ILE A 173 -13.89 -16.42 16.48
N GLY A 174 -12.79 -15.64 16.53
CA GLY A 174 -11.42 -16.13 16.39
C GLY A 174 -10.49 -15.08 15.81
N GLU A 175 -9.19 -15.27 16.04
CA GLU A 175 -8.16 -14.31 15.57
C GLU A 175 -8.16 -14.18 14.04
N GLN A 176 -8.41 -15.27 13.31
CA GLN A 176 -8.48 -15.25 11.84
C GLN A 176 -9.59 -14.35 11.28
N TYR A 177 -10.59 -14.01 12.09
CA TYR A 177 -11.75 -13.21 11.70
C TYR A 177 -11.67 -11.74 12.14
N LEU A 178 -10.51 -11.29 12.62
CA LEU A 178 -10.33 -9.89 13.04
C LEU A 178 -10.36 -8.93 11.85
N SER A 179 -10.75 -7.68 12.14
CA SER A 179 -10.75 -6.60 11.16
C SER A 179 -9.36 -6.01 10.98
N ALA A 180 -8.87 -5.95 9.74
CA ALA A 180 -7.57 -5.34 9.42
C ALA A 180 -7.50 -4.78 7.99
N ILE A 181 -6.73 -3.71 7.83
CA ILE A 181 -6.29 -3.14 6.56
C ILE A 181 -4.80 -3.42 6.41
N PHE A 182 -4.41 -4.12 5.35
CA PHE A 182 -3.01 -4.38 5.02
C PHE A 182 -2.55 -3.40 3.93
N TYR A 183 -1.92 -2.29 4.33
CA TYR A 183 -1.50 -1.26 3.38
C TYR A 183 -0.25 -1.66 2.60
N THR A 184 -0.27 -1.45 1.28
CA THR A 184 0.84 -1.73 0.35
C THR A 184 1.72 -0.50 0.09
N SER A 185 1.25 0.69 0.48
CA SER A 185 1.97 1.95 0.31
C SER A 185 1.71 2.92 1.46
N MET A 186 2.59 3.91 1.61
CA MET A 186 2.38 4.98 2.60
C MET A 186 1.19 5.88 2.26
N GLU A 187 0.78 5.94 0.98
CA GLU A 187 -0.43 6.65 0.56
C GLU A 187 -1.67 5.93 1.06
N GLN A 188 -1.76 4.61 0.85
CA GLN A 188 -2.85 3.79 1.39
C GLN A 188 -2.93 3.90 2.91
N LYS A 189 -1.78 3.86 3.61
CA LYS A 189 -1.72 4.06 5.06
C LYS A 189 -2.35 5.38 5.49
N LYS A 190 -1.94 6.49 4.87
CA LYS A 190 -2.46 7.84 5.19
C LYS A 190 -3.97 7.95 4.94
N ILE A 191 -4.46 7.37 3.85
CA ILE A 191 -5.90 7.35 3.54
C ILE A 191 -6.66 6.54 4.59
N ALA A 192 -6.19 5.35 4.95
CA ALA A 192 -6.81 4.51 5.96
C ALA A 192 -6.82 5.20 7.34
N GLU A 193 -5.71 5.82 7.76
CA GLU A 193 -5.61 6.60 9.00
C GLU A 193 -6.62 7.77 9.02
N LYS A 194 -6.75 8.49 7.90
CA LYS A 194 -7.75 9.57 7.75
C LYS A 194 -9.17 9.05 7.96
N ILE A 195 -9.51 7.92 7.34
CA ILE A 195 -10.85 7.31 7.45
C ILE A 195 -11.12 6.82 8.88
N ILE A 196 -10.15 6.16 9.51
CA ILE A 196 -10.24 5.72 10.91
C ILE A 196 -10.49 6.93 11.83
N ASN A 197 -9.77 8.04 11.64
CA ASN A 197 -9.96 9.25 12.44
C ASN A 197 -11.37 9.83 12.26
N ILE A 198 -11.91 9.86 11.02
CA ILE A 198 -13.30 10.28 10.78
C ILE A 198 -14.30 9.40 11.54
N LEU A 199 -14.07 8.08 11.62
CA LEU A 199 -14.93 7.17 12.37
C LEU A 199 -14.83 7.42 13.88
N ILE A 200 -13.63 7.68 14.40
CA ILE A 200 -13.41 8.04 15.81
C ILE A 200 -14.11 9.35 16.15
N GLU A 201 -14.02 10.37 15.29
CA GLU A 201 -14.74 11.64 15.45
C GLU A 201 -16.28 11.46 15.44
N LYS A 202 -16.77 10.45 14.72
CA LYS A 202 -18.19 10.02 14.75
C LYS A 202 -18.53 9.15 15.98
N ASN A 203 -17.63 9.04 16.97
CA ASN A 203 -17.75 8.26 18.21
C ASN A 203 -17.78 6.73 18.03
N TYR A 204 -17.28 6.19 16.94
CA TYR A 204 -17.08 4.74 16.81
C TYR A 204 -15.81 4.29 17.55
N LYS A 205 -15.86 3.12 18.18
CA LYS A 205 -14.69 2.44 18.75
C LYS A 205 -14.09 1.52 17.70
N VAL A 206 -13.22 2.08 16.85
CA VAL A 206 -12.63 1.32 15.74
C VAL A 206 -11.66 0.26 16.26
N ALA A 207 -11.96 -1.02 16.00
CA ALA A 207 -11.11 -2.17 16.34
C ALA A 207 -10.22 -2.60 15.15
N THR A 208 -10.43 -2.05 13.96
CA THR A 208 -9.66 -2.38 12.76
C THR A 208 -8.18 -2.08 12.93
N MET A 209 -7.35 -3.08 12.71
CA MET A 209 -5.90 -2.96 12.72
C MET A 209 -5.39 -2.38 11.39
N LEU A 210 -4.36 -1.53 11.46
CA LEU A 210 -3.68 -0.99 10.28
C LEU A 210 -2.25 -1.54 10.23
N ILE A 211 -1.98 -2.47 9.31
CA ILE A 211 -0.79 -3.32 9.28
C ILE A 211 -0.08 -3.17 7.92
N PRO A 212 1.27 -3.09 7.85
CA PRO A 212 1.96 -3.18 6.57
C PRO A 212 1.70 -4.54 5.92
N ALA A 213 1.47 -4.53 4.61
CA ALA A 213 1.19 -5.76 3.86
C ALA A 213 2.35 -6.76 4.00
N LYS A 214 2.00 -8.00 4.25
CA LYS A 214 2.87 -9.18 4.25
C LYS A 214 2.54 -10.06 3.05
N PRO A 215 3.30 -11.15 2.78
CA PRO A 215 2.94 -12.08 1.75
C PRO A 215 1.47 -12.53 1.85
N PHE A 216 0.78 -12.49 0.72
CA PHE A 216 -0.60 -12.96 0.61
C PHE A 216 -0.59 -14.36 0.02
N TRP A 217 -1.21 -15.29 0.72
CA TRP A 217 -1.31 -16.71 0.34
C TRP A 217 -2.74 -16.99 -0.14
N PRO A 218 -2.95 -17.27 -1.43
CA PRO A 218 -4.29 -17.63 -1.91
C PRO A 218 -4.86 -18.80 -1.14
N ALA A 219 -6.14 -18.72 -0.76
CA ALA A 219 -6.85 -19.86 -0.21
C ALA A 219 -7.17 -20.86 -1.30
N GLU A 220 -7.54 -22.06 -0.87
CA GLU A 220 -7.89 -23.18 -1.74
C GLU A 220 -9.05 -22.81 -2.68
N GLU A 221 -9.09 -23.44 -3.85
CA GLU A 221 -10.02 -23.08 -4.94
C GLU A 221 -11.50 -23.13 -4.51
N TYR A 222 -11.88 -24.04 -3.64
CA TYR A 222 -13.25 -24.17 -3.15
C TYR A 222 -13.71 -23.00 -2.26
N HIS A 223 -12.79 -22.13 -1.85
CA HIS A 223 -13.10 -20.89 -1.12
C HIS A 223 -13.34 -19.69 -2.04
N GLN A 224 -12.82 -19.71 -3.28
CA GLN A 224 -12.97 -18.62 -4.22
C GLN A 224 -14.41 -18.52 -4.72
N ASP A 225 -14.93 -17.31 -4.85
CA ASP A 225 -16.28 -17.03 -5.38
C ASP A 225 -17.42 -17.79 -4.66
N TYR A 226 -17.24 -18.07 -3.36
CA TYR A 226 -18.11 -18.98 -2.61
C TYR A 226 -19.59 -18.63 -2.72
N TYR A 227 -19.99 -17.37 -2.49
CA TYR A 227 -21.39 -16.98 -2.52
C TYR A 227 -21.96 -16.87 -3.94
N ILE A 228 -21.14 -16.58 -4.95
CA ILE A 228 -21.55 -16.64 -6.36
C ILE A 228 -21.89 -18.08 -6.73
N ASN A 229 -20.99 -19.01 -6.43
CA ASN A 229 -21.16 -20.43 -6.74
C ASN A 229 -22.33 -21.07 -5.96
N LYS A 230 -22.56 -20.64 -4.73
CA LYS A 230 -23.65 -21.14 -3.88
C LYS A 230 -25.02 -20.51 -4.19
N GLY A 231 -25.04 -19.33 -4.83
CA GLY A 231 -26.27 -18.59 -5.11
C GLY A 231 -26.99 -18.07 -3.87
N SER A 232 -26.24 -17.72 -2.79
CA SER A 232 -26.77 -17.22 -1.53
C SER A 232 -26.08 -15.92 -1.09
N THR A 233 -26.49 -15.36 0.04
CA THR A 233 -25.95 -14.11 0.58
C THR A 233 -25.25 -14.34 1.92
N PRO A 234 -24.23 -13.52 2.29
CA PRO A 234 -23.56 -13.60 3.59
C PRO A 234 -24.53 -13.39 4.77
N TYR A 235 -24.26 -14.07 5.87
CA TYR A 235 -25.00 -13.92 7.12
C TYR A 235 -24.24 -13.07 8.16
N CYS A 236 -22.91 -12.98 8.02
CA CYS A 236 -22.03 -12.29 8.98
C CYS A 236 -21.64 -10.87 8.55
N HIS A 237 -22.02 -10.45 7.36
CA HIS A 237 -21.73 -9.11 6.81
C HIS A 237 -23.03 -8.41 6.45
N ILE A 238 -23.12 -7.13 6.82
CA ILE A 238 -24.28 -6.28 6.50
C ILE A 238 -23.76 -4.94 6.02
N TYR A 239 -24.19 -4.52 4.84
CA TYR A 239 -23.88 -3.19 4.35
C TYR A 239 -24.64 -2.13 5.16
N THR A 240 -23.91 -1.19 5.72
CA THR A 240 -24.46 -0.03 6.45
C THR A 240 -23.77 1.22 5.94
N LYS A 241 -24.52 2.14 5.33
CA LYS A 241 -23.96 3.39 4.82
C LYS A 241 -23.50 4.27 5.97
N ILE A 242 -22.22 4.69 5.95
CA ILE A 242 -21.57 5.49 6.99
C ILE A 242 -21.03 6.81 6.44
N PHE A 243 -20.54 6.80 5.18
CA PHE A 243 -19.90 7.94 4.52
C PHE A 243 -20.76 8.57 3.42
#